data_db4a8ffd33330d97fe09ad0b28cdf848
#
_entry.id   db4a8ffd33330d97fe09ad0b28cdf848
#
_cell.length_a   1.000
_cell.length_b   1.000
_cell.length_c   1.000
_cell.angle_alpha   90.00
_cell.angle_beta   90.00
_cell.angle_gamma   90.00
#
_symmetry.space_group_name_H-M   'P 1'
#
loop_
_entity.id
_entity.type
_entity.pdbx_description
1 polymer ?
#
loop_
_entity_poly.entity_id
_entity_poly.type
_entity_poly.pdbx_seq_one_letter_code
_entity_poly.pdbx_strand_id
1 'polypeptide(L)'
;WSEVAEEVRNLACGLAKLGFKRGDKLAVIGDNRPRLYWSMVAAQALGGIPVPLYQDSVAEEMVYVLENSDAKFAIVQNQEQTDKLLEIKDRLPHLEYICYEEPRGMRDYTQEFVFYYKDVXXTGRAFHGENPDYFLQELEQGQGSDISIFLYTSGTTGKPKGVVLTADNLIITARNSIDFDNLTSDEEVLAYLPMAWVGDNIFSLAQAYVIGFCVNCPENPETVMTDLKEIGPTYYFAPPAIYETVLTKVMIRMEDAGKIKRSMFNYFMELAKSVGIRILDGKTVSFSEKLLYSIGQILVYGPLRNNLGLSRTRLAYTAGEAIGPEIFEFFRSLGINIKQLYGQTEASVFICAQPDGQVKADTVGTAYPGVELRLADNNEVFYRSPGVFHSYYKNPESTADTKDAEGWVATGDAGFFDEDGHLKIIDRAKDVGRMTDGSMFAPKYIENKLKFFPFIKEAVAFGDEKDYATAFICIDIEAVGNWAERRNLAYSGYTDLSARDEVYDLLQECVESVNADLARDEKLSGSQIKRYLLLHKELDADDGELTRTRKVRRRIVAEKYAVLITALDDPQQTHCEIDSQMTFEDGRTGNVHADLQIRESVRIKSHVHTLAA
;
A
#
# COMPACT_ATOMS: atom_id res chain seq x y z
N TRP A 1 -8.55 -28.71 4.56
CA TRP A 1 -7.15 -28.69 5.02
C TRP A 1 -6.47 -30.05 4.89
N SER A 2 -7.16 -31.17 5.12
CA SER A 2 -6.55 -32.51 4.96
C SER A 2 -6.05 -32.74 3.52
N GLU A 3 -6.82 -32.29 2.53
CA GLU A 3 -6.42 -32.39 1.11
C GLU A 3 -5.19 -31.50 0.83
N VAL A 4 -5.16 -30.29 1.42
CA VAL A 4 -3.99 -29.39 1.30
C VAL A 4 -2.74 -30.06 1.89
N ALA A 5 -2.87 -30.65 3.08
CA ALA A 5 -1.75 -31.36 3.72
C ALA A 5 -1.23 -32.51 2.85
N GLU A 6 -2.13 -33.23 2.20
CA GLU A 6 -1.74 -34.33 1.27
C GLU A 6 -1.01 -33.77 0.05
N GLU A 7 -1.53 -32.68 -0.56
CA GLU A 7 -0.89 -32.05 -1.73
C GLU A 7 0.52 -31.52 -1.36
N VAL A 8 0.63 -30.84 -0.22
CA VAL A 8 1.92 -30.32 0.28
C VAL A 8 2.91 -31.46 0.49
N ARG A 9 2.48 -32.55 1.18
CA ARG A 9 3.33 -33.70 1.41
C ARG A 9 3.81 -34.31 0.09
N ASN A 10 2.88 -34.55 -0.85
CA ASN A 10 3.22 -35.18 -2.12
C ASN A 10 4.16 -34.29 -2.94
N LEU A 11 3.93 -32.96 -2.96
CA LEU A 11 4.83 -32.04 -3.66
C LEU A 11 6.21 -32.03 -2.99
N ALA A 12 6.27 -31.94 -1.66
CA ALA A 12 7.54 -31.95 -0.91
C ALA A 12 8.35 -33.20 -1.23
N CYS A 13 7.71 -34.38 -1.20
CA CYS A 13 8.36 -35.63 -1.54
C CYS A 13 8.85 -35.65 -2.99
N GLY A 14 8.09 -35.05 -3.91
CA GLY A 14 8.49 -34.93 -5.32
C GLY A 14 9.71 -34.05 -5.51
N LEU A 15 9.72 -32.89 -4.83
CA LEU A 15 10.87 -31.98 -4.83
C LEU A 15 12.12 -32.67 -4.25
N ALA A 16 11.96 -33.41 -3.14
CA ALA A 16 13.05 -34.15 -2.52
C ALA A 16 13.64 -35.21 -3.49
N LYS A 17 12.76 -35.90 -4.23
CA LYS A 17 13.18 -36.88 -5.23
C LYS A 17 13.97 -36.25 -6.38
N LEU A 18 13.64 -34.99 -6.72
CA LEU A 18 14.40 -34.21 -7.72
C LEU A 18 15.69 -33.59 -7.14
N GLY A 19 15.96 -33.81 -5.85
CA GLY A 19 17.20 -33.34 -5.23
C GLY A 19 17.10 -32.03 -4.45
N PHE A 20 15.89 -31.56 -4.14
CA PHE A 20 15.69 -30.38 -3.28
C PHE A 20 16.07 -30.74 -1.84
N LYS A 21 16.86 -29.89 -1.21
CA LYS A 21 17.40 -30.13 0.14
C LYS A 21 17.16 -28.93 1.05
N ARG A 22 17.33 -29.16 2.35
CA ARG A 22 17.28 -28.13 3.39
C ARG A 22 18.23 -26.99 3.00
N GLY A 23 17.70 -25.75 3.03
CA GLY A 23 18.44 -24.55 2.65
C GLY A 23 18.38 -24.19 1.16
N ASP A 24 17.89 -25.09 0.30
CA ASP A 24 17.70 -24.77 -1.11
C ASP A 24 16.59 -23.73 -1.25
N LYS A 25 16.67 -22.90 -2.30
CA LYS A 25 15.68 -21.85 -2.56
C LYS A 25 14.78 -22.25 -3.72
N LEU A 26 13.48 -22.01 -3.51
CA LEU A 26 12.43 -22.29 -4.48
C LEU A 26 11.81 -20.97 -4.94
N ALA A 27 12.09 -20.53 -6.16
CA ALA A 27 11.40 -19.38 -6.73
C ALA A 27 9.93 -19.74 -7.01
N VAL A 28 9.00 -18.82 -6.73
CA VAL A 28 7.57 -19.01 -6.98
C VAL A 28 7.07 -17.79 -7.78
N ILE A 29 6.50 -18.03 -8.98
CA ILE A 29 6.15 -16.91 -9.89
C ILE A 29 4.79 -17.17 -10.52
N GLY A 30 3.84 -16.27 -10.28
CA GLY A 30 2.52 -16.35 -10.86
C GLY A 30 1.49 -15.53 -10.10
N ASP A 31 0.27 -15.52 -10.61
CA ASP A 31 -0.87 -14.98 -9.90
C ASP A 31 -1.18 -15.85 -8.68
N ASN A 32 -1.99 -15.31 -7.77
CA ASN A 32 -2.40 -16.06 -6.59
C ASN A 32 -3.14 -17.35 -7.00
N ARG A 33 -2.54 -18.50 -6.74
CA ARG A 33 -3.06 -19.83 -7.05
C ARG A 33 -2.81 -20.76 -5.87
N PRO A 34 -3.75 -21.63 -5.52
CA PRO A 34 -3.55 -22.54 -4.39
C PRO A 34 -2.24 -23.34 -4.48
N ARG A 35 -1.93 -23.89 -5.66
CA ARG A 35 -0.71 -24.69 -5.82
C ARG A 35 0.57 -23.91 -5.66
N LEU A 36 0.58 -22.60 -5.98
CA LEU A 36 1.76 -21.77 -5.75
C LEU A 36 1.97 -21.54 -4.25
N TYR A 37 0.88 -21.29 -3.49
CA TYR A 37 0.97 -21.22 -2.02
C TYR A 37 1.43 -22.54 -1.42
N TRP A 38 0.85 -23.67 -1.89
CA TRP A 38 1.25 -24.99 -1.39
C TRP A 38 2.70 -25.30 -1.72
N SER A 39 3.23 -24.75 -2.82
CA SER A 39 4.64 -24.92 -3.20
C SER A 39 5.56 -24.23 -2.17
N MET A 40 5.18 -23.04 -1.71
CA MET A 40 5.95 -22.36 -0.67
C MET A 40 5.99 -23.21 0.61
N VAL A 41 4.84 -23.74 1.01
CA VAL A 41 4.75 -24.56 2.23
C VAL A 41 5.50 -25.89 2.06
N ALA A 42 5.45 -26.50 0.86
CA ALA A 42 6.20 -27.75 0.57
C ALA A 42 7.72 -27.53 0.71
N ALA A 43 8.21 -26.38 0.21
CA ALA A 43 9.64 -26.03 0.38
C ALA A 43 9.97 -25.85 1.87
N GLN A 44 9.12 -25.11 2.60
CA GLN A 44 9.32 -24.87 4.04
C GLN A 44 9.31 -26.18 4.84
N ALA A 45 8.45 -27.13 4.47
CA ALA A 45 8.35 -28.45 5.11
C ALA A 45 9.67 -29.24 5.01
N LEU A 46 10.44 -28.99 3.96
CA LEU A 46 11.77 -29.61 3.75
C LEU A 46 12.91 -28.74 4.31
N GLY A 47 12.59 -27.66 5.02
CA GLY A 47 13.60 -26.71 5.48
C GLY A 47 14.19 -25.85 4.36
N GLY A 48 13.52 -25.80 3.21
CA GLY A 48 13.90 -24.93 2.10
C GLY A 48 13.27 -23.54 2.24
N ILE A 49 13.61 -22.67 1.31
CA ILE A 49 13.29 -21.25 1.40
C ILE A 49 12.56 -20.79 0.14
N PRO A 50 11.24 -20.53 0.19
CA PRO A 50 10.55 -19.93 -0.95
C PRO A 50 11.02 -18.50 -1.19
N VAL A 51 11.05 -18.13 -2.48
CA VAL A 51 11.43 -16.80 -2.96
C VAL A 51 10.36 -16.38 -3.99
N PRO A 52 9.24 -15.81 -3.52
CA PRO A 52 8.22 -15.34 -4.47
C PRO A 52 8.69 -14.10 -5.21
N LEU A 53 8.43 -14.06 -6.52
CA LEU A 53 8.75 -12.92 -7.39
C LEU A 53 7.46 -12.29 -7.91
N TYR A 54 7.54 -11.02 -8.31
CA TYR A 54 6.41 -10.33 -8.95
C TYR A 54 6.19 -10.91 -10.34
N GLN A 55 4.99 -11.41 -10.59
CA GLN A 55 4.65 -12.08 -11.84
C GLN A 55 4.61 -11.14 -13.05
N ASP A 56 4.39 -9.84 -12.79
CA ASP A 56 4.37 -8.81 -13.84
C ASP A 56 5.76 -8.28 -14.20
N SER A 57 6.80 -8.70 -13.49
CA SER A 57 8.18 -8.35 -13.84
C SER A 57 8.55 -8.96 -15.19
N VAL A 58 9.33 -8.21 -15.98
CA VAL A 58 9.92 -8.76 -17.21
C VAL A 58 11.12 -9.65 -16.85
N ALA A 59 11.50 -10.53 -17.79
CA ALA A 59 12.60 -11.49 -17.56
C ALA A 59 13.87 -10.82 -17.02
N GLU A 60 14.26 -9.70 -17.59
CA GLU A 60 15.48 -8.98 -17.20
C GLU A 60 15.46 -8.55 -15.72
N GLU A 61 14.30 -8.15 -15.22
CA GLU A 61 14.15 -7.75 -13.81
C GLU A 61 14.28 -8.94 -12.87
N MET A 62 13.91 -10.13 -13.33
CA MET A 62 13.98 -11.36 -12.52
C MET A 62 15.42 -11.86 -12.33
N VAL A 63 16.33 -11.53 -13.25
CA VAL A 63 17.72 -12.03 -13.21
C VAL A 63 18.37 -11.76 -11.86
N TYR A 64 18.30 -10.50 -11.40
CA TYR A 64 18.97 -10.13 -10.15
C TYR A 64 18.45 -10.93 -8.95
N VAL A 65 17.12 -11.07 -8.83
CA VAL A 65 16.53 -11.75 -7.69
C VAL A 65 16.89 -13.24 -7.71
N LEU A 66 16.79 -13.88 -8.88
CA LEU A 66 17.09 -15.31 -9.01
C LEU A 66 18.57 -15.62 -8.80
N GLU A 67 19.45 -14.75 -9.32
CA GLU A 67 20.89 -14.90 -9.13
C GLU A 67 21.29 -14.65 -7.67
N ASN A 68 20.83 -13.54 -7.09
CA ASN A 68 21.16 -13.16 -5.70
C ASN A 68 20.68 -14.22 -4.72
N SER A 69 19.46 -14.74 -4.91
CA SER A 69 18.87 -15.73 -3.99
C SER A 69 19.48 -17.13 -4.15
N ASP A 70 20.25 -17.39 -5.20
CA ASP A 70 20.74 -18.73 -5.55
C ASP A 70 19.57 -19.71 -5.73
N ALA A 71 18.47 -19.27 -6.36
CA ALA A 71 17.29 -20.13 -6.57
C ALA A 71 17.67 -21.35 -7.40
N LYS A 72 17.42 -22.53 -6.83
CA LYS A 72 17.76 -23.80 -7.46
C LYS A 72 16.59 -24.38 -8.23
N PHE A 73 15.39 -24.17 -7.74
CA PHE A 73 14.13 -24.62 -8.33
C PHE A 73 13.23 -23.41 -8.55
N ALA A 74 12.38 -23.50 -9.56
CA ALA A 74 11.30 -22.52 -9.76
C ALA A 74 10.00 -23.27 -10.00
N ILE A 75 8.93 -22.85 -9.32
CA ILE A 75 7.56 -23.29 -9.63
C ILE A 75 6.82 -22.06 -10.16
N VAL A 76 6.31 -22.17 -11.37
CA VAL A 76 5.70 -21.04 -12.08
C VAL A 76 4.28 -21.39 -12.52
N GLN A 77 3.46 -20.36 -12.67
CA GLN A 77 2.06 -20.55 -12.99
C GLN A 77 1.85 -21.18 -14.37
N ASN A 78 2.42 -20.61 -15.43
CA ASN A 78 1.97 -20.89 -16.79
C ASN A 78 3.10 -20.72 -17.82
N GLN A 79 2.72 -20.79 -19.10
CA GLN A 79 3.63 -20.62 -20.22
C GLN A 79 4.38 -19.29 -20.17
N GLU A 80 3.69 -18.19 -19.91
CA GLU A 80 4.30 -16.85 -19.86
C GLU A 80 5.49 -16.83 -18.88
N GLN A 81 5.26 -17.32 -17.66
CA GLN A 81 6.32 -17.30 -16.65
C GLN A 81 7.44 -18.29 -16.98
N THR A 82 7.10 -19.43 -17.61
CA THR A 82 8.10 -20.38 -18.09
C THR A 82 9.00 -19.72 -19.14
N ASP A 83 8.40 -19.04 -20.12
CA ASP A 83 9.13 -18.38 -21.19
C ASP A 83 10.09 -17.32 -20.66
N LYS A 84 9.63 -16.53 -19.66
CA LYS A 84 10.50 -15.53 -19.00
C LYS A 84 11.75 -16.19 -18.42
N LEU A 85 11.59 -17.34 -17.75
CA LEU A 85 12.73 -18.05 -17.16
C LEU A 85 13.63 -18.66 -18.22
N LEU A 86 13.05 -19.22 -19.29
CA LEU A 86 13.82 -19.80 -20.39
C LEU A 86 14.67 -18.73 -21.10
N GLU A 87 14.12 -17.52 -21.27
CA GLU A 87 14.83 -16.40 -21.89
C GLU A 87 16.14 -16.05 -21.15
N ILE A 88 16.14 -16.20 -19.83
CA ILE A 88 17.28 -15.81 -18.99
C ILE A 88 18.02 -17.02 -18.40
N LYS A 89 17.65 -18.23 -18.78
CA LYS A 89 18.19 -19.48 -18.20
C LYS A 89 19.72 -19.54 -18.26
N ASP A 90 20.31 -19.13 -19.37
CA ASP A 90 21.77 -19.17 -19.57
C ASP A 90 22.54 -18.29 -18.58
N ARG A 91 21.87 -17.30 -17.97
CA ARG A 91 22.44 -16.40 -16.98
C ARG A 91 22.24 -16.88 -15.54
N LEU A 92 21.52 -18.02 -15.38
CA LEU A 92 21.13 -18.54 -14.06
C LEU A 92 21.68 -19.95 -13.87
N PRO A 93 23.02 -20.08 -13.65
CA PRO A 93 23.64 -21.42 -13.54
C PRO A 93 23.11 -22.25 -12.36
N HIS A 94 22.62 -21.63 -11.31
CA HIS A 94 22.07 -22.33 -10.14
C HIS A 94 20.65 -22.85 -10.34
N LEU A 95 19.91 -22.30 -11.30
CA LEU A 95 18.52 -22.74 -11.55
C LEU A 95 18.54 -24.08 -12.32
N GLU A 96 18.26 -25.16 -11.62
CA GLU A 96 18.32 -26.52 -12.19
C GLU A 96 16.99 -26.99 -12.75
N TYR A 97 15.86 -26.59 -12.14
CA TYR A 97 14.55 -27.13 -12.49
C TYR A 97 13.49 -26.02 -12.55
N ILE A 98 12.61 -26.11 -13.53
CA ILE A 98 11.43 -25.26 -13.68
C ILE A 98 10.20 -26.18 -13.71
N CYS A 99 9.21 -25.87 -12.87
CA CYS A 99 7.99 -26.65 -12.77
C CYS A 99 6.80 -25.72 -13.04
N TYR A 100 5.98 -26.03 -14.05
CA TYR A 100 4.82 -25.21 -14.40
C TYR A 100 3.52 -25.83 -13.88
N GLU A 101 2.57 -24.99 -13.44
CA GLU A 101 1.31 -25.41 -12.85
C GLU A 101 0.21 -25.60 -13.91
N GLU A 102 0.10 -24.66 -14.86
CA GLU A 102 -0.93 -24.66 -15.91
C GLU A 102 -0.36 -25.23 -17.21
N PRO A 103 -0.88 -26.35 -17.69
CA PRO A 103 -0.29 -27.02 -18.88
C PRO A 103 -0.68 -26.39 -20.22
N ARG A 104 -1.57 -25.40 -20.22
CA ARG A 104 -2.00 -24.77 -21.48
C ARG A 104 -0.79 -24.11 -22.15
N GLY A 105 -0.58 -24.41 -23.42
CA GLY A 105 0.53 -23.90 -24.21
C GLY A 105 1.85 -24.64 -24.06
N MET A 106 1.93 -25.61 -23.12
CA MET A 106 3.20 -26.26 -22.76
C MET A 106 3.55 -27.54 -23.58
N ARG A 107 2.71 -27.92 -24.53
CA ARG A 107 2.86 -29.20 -25.23
C ARG A 107 4.20 -29.38 -25.97
N ASP A 108 4.74 -28.30 -26.51
CA ASP A 108 5.93 -28.34 -27.36
C ASP A 108 7.25 -28.10 -26.62
N TYR A 109 7.18 -27.98 -25.26
CA TYR A 109 8.38 -27.78 -24.44
C TYR A 109 9.06 -29.12 -24.19
N THR A 110 10.32 -29.24 -24.62
CA THR A 110 11.07 -30.51 -24.59
C THR A 110 12.31 -30.48 -23.70
N GLN A 111 12.51 -29.37 -22.97
CA GLN A 111 13.68 -29.22 -22.10
C GLN A 111 13.59 -30.21 -20.93
N GLU A 112 14.65 -30.97 -20.70
CA GLU A 112 14.70 -32.00 -19.65
C GLU A 112 14.54 -31.46 -18.24
N PHE A 113 14.76 -30.15 -18.04
CA PHE A 113 14.65 -29.50 -16.74
C PHE A 113 13.30 -28.82 -16.54
N VAL A 114 12.35 -28.95 -17.47
CA VAL A 114 11.01 -28.36 -17.38
C VAL A 114 10.01 -29.48 -17.08
N PHE A 115 9.28 -29.34 -15.95
CA PHE A 115 8.38 -30.39 -15.46
C PHE A 115 6.95 -29.85 -15.29
N TYR A 116 5.99 -30.75 -15.42
CA TYR A 116 4.59 -30.44 -15.08
C TYR A 116 4.35 -30.69 -13.58
N TYR A 117 3.71 -29.77 -12.93
CA TYR A 117 3.42 -29.83 -11.48
C TYR A 117 2.79 -31.16 -11.05
N LYS A 118 1.81 -31.67 -11.81
CA LYS A 118 1.13 -32.90 -11.45
C LYS A 118 2.04 -34.11 -11.58
N ASP A 119 3.00 -34.09 -12.44
CA ASP A 119 4.00 -35.17 -12.58
C ASP A 119 4.94 -35.20 -11.39
N VAL A 120 5.33 -34.06 -10.91
CA VAL A 120 6.06 -33.94 -9.66
C VAL A 120 5.20 -34.40 -8.47
N UNK A 121 4.04 -34.13 -8.41
CA UNK A 121 3.20 -34.58 -7.57
C UNK A 121 3.03 -35.97 -7.62
N UNK A 122 3.06 -36.55 -8.65
CA UNK A 122 2.93 -37.86 -8.88
C UNK A 122 4.02 -38.67 -8.45
N THR A 123 5.18 -38.17 -8.77
CA THR A 123 6.47 -38.77 -8.33
C THR A 123 6.57 -38.78 -6.80
N GLY A 124 6.15 -37.70 -6.19
CA GLY A 124 6.19 -37.57 -4.72
C GLY A 124 5.28 -38.56 -4.01
N ARG A 125 4.11 -38.83 -4.57
CA ARG A 125 3.19 -39.80 -3.99
C ARG A 125 3.82 -41.22 -4.02
N ALA A 126 4.48 -41.60 -5.12
CA ALA A 126 5.21 -42.86 -5.21
C ALA A 126 6.35 -42.89 -4.18
N PHE A 127 7.14 -41.84 -4.11
CA PHE A 127 8.24 -41.73 -3.14
C PHE A 127 7.74 -41.88 -1.70
N HIS A 128 6.64 -41.22 -1.35
CA HIS A 128 6.04 -41.35 -0.01
C HIS A 128 5.58 -42.78 0.25
N GLY A 129 5.02 -43.44 -0.73
CA GLY A 129 4.63 -44.87 -0.61
C GLY A 129 5.81 -45.77 -0.27
N GLU A 130 6.99 -45.49 -0.82
CA GLU A 130 8.23 -46.22 -0.56
C GLU A 130 8.91 -45.77 0.76
N ASN A 131 8.68 -44.51 1.19
CA ASN A 131 9.34 -43.90 2.32
C ASN A 131 8.31 -43.15 3.20
N PRO A 132 7.40 -43.88 3.86
CA PRO A 132 6.23 -43.26 4.50
C PRO A 132 6.59 -42.28 5.65
N ASP A 133 7.71 -42.47 6.30
CA ASP A 133 8.14 -41.61 7.43
C ASP A 133 8.95 -40.41 7.00
N TYR A 134 9.40 -40.33 5.76
CA TYR A 134 10.35 -39.30 5.29
C TYR A 134 9.83 -37.89 5.55
N PHE A 135 8.59 -37.60 5.14
CA PHE A 135 8.02 -36.27 5.24
C PHE A 135 7.93 -35.81 6.69
N LEU A 136 7.49 -36.70 7.59
CA LEU A 136 7.39 -36.37 9.01
C LEU A 136 8.77 -36.17 9.65
N GLN A 137 9.75 -36.97 9.25
CA GLN A 137 11.14 -36.82 9.72
C GLN A 137 11.71 -35.45 9.31
N GLU A 138 11.40 -34.99 8.09
CA GLU A 138 11.84 -33.66 7.63
C GLU A 138 11.15 -32.55 8.42
N LEU A 139 9.84 -32.67 8.68
CA LEU A 139 9.10 -31.71 9.49
C LEU A 139 9.67 -31.61 10.91
N GLU A 140 10.02 -32.75 11.52
CA GLU A 140 10.54 -32.78 12.88
C GLU A 140 11.90 -32.10 13.05
N GLN A 141 12.65 -31.93 11.96
CA GLN A 141 13.91 -31.17 11.96
C GLN A 141 13.70 -29.67 12.04
N GLY A 142 12.48 -29.20 11.72
CA GLY A 142 12.18 -27.77 11.64
C GLY A 142 12.33 -27.06 12.98
N GLN A 143 12.92 -25.88 12.96
CA GLN A 143 13.10 -25.02 14.13
C GLN A 143 12.50 -23.63 13.85
N GLY A 144 12.04 -22.95 14.90
CA GLY A 144 11.54 -21.59 14.79
C GLY A 144 12.57 -20.62 14.19
N SER A 145 13.85 -20.90 14.42
CA SER A 145 14.95 -20.08 13.89
C SER A 145 15.28 -20.36 12.43
N ASP A 146 14.68 -21.39 11.82
CA ASP A 146 14.92 -21.70 10.40
C ASP A 146 14.45 -20.53 9.53
N ILE A 147 15.22 -20.24 8.49
CA ILE A 147 14.81 -19.23 7.49
C ILE A 147 13.59 -19.77 6.75
N SER A 148 12.55 -18.98 6.70
CA SER A 148 11.25 -19.40 6.20
C SER A 148 10.90 -18.81 4.82
N ILE A 149 11.43 -17.62 4.50
CA ILE A 149 11.13 -16.97 3.21
C ILE A 149 12.15 -15.86 2.95
N PHE A 150 12.44 -15.60 1.67
CA PHE A 150 13.12 -14.38 1.22
C PHE A 150 12.09 -13.51 0.49
N LEU A 151 11.98 -12.24 0.91
CA LEU A 151 11.10 -11.27 0.25
C LEU A 151 11.95 -10.09 -0.23
N TYR A 152 11.95 -9.86 -1.53
CA TYR A 152 12.78 -8.82 -2.14
C TYR A 152 12.03 -7.49 -2.17
N THR A 153 12.61 -6.45 -1.55
CA THR A 153 12.03 -5.11 -1.51
C THR A 153 12.77 -4.21 -2.47
N SER A 154 12.01 -3.36 -3.19
CA SER A 154 12.60 -2.30 -4.01
C SER A 154 13.16 -1.23 -3.08
N GLY A 155 14.45 -1.22 -2.88
CA GLY A 155 15.11 -0.14 -2.15
C GLY A 155 14.95 1.19 -2.90
N THR A 156 14.91 2.29 -2.13
CA THR A 156 14.77 3.63 -2.72
C THR A 156 15.99 4.07 -3.51
N THR A 157 17.11 3.38 -3.40
CA THR A 157 18.39 3.85 -3.91
C THR A 157 19.26 2.74 -4.54
N GLY A 158 18.67 1.69 -5.11
CA GLY A 158 19.50 0.65 -5.70
C GLY A 158 18.80 -0.66 -6.00
N LYS A 159 19.57 -1.72 -6.05
CA LYS A 159 19.08 -3.06 -6.33
C LYS A 159 18.18 -3.56 -5.19
N PRO A 160 17.17 -4.40 -5.50
CA PRO A 160 16.31 -4.97 -4.45
C PRO A 160 17.11 -5.71 -3.38
N LYS A 161 16.65 -5.63 -2.13
CA LYS A 161 17.28 -6.34 -1.00
C LYS A 161 16.41 -7.53 -0.60
N GLY A 162 17.04 -8.67 -0.41
CA GLY A 162 16.34 -9.89 0.03
C GLY A 162 16.18 -9.89 1.54
N VAL A 163 14.99 -9.58 2.00
CA VAL A 163 14.66 -9.61 3.44
C VAL A 163 14.49 -11.06 3.88
N VAL A 164 15.27 -11.48 4.86
CA VAL A 164 15.28 -12.85 5.37
C VAL A 164 14.38 -12.94 6.61
N LEU A 165 13.30 -13.71 6.52
CA LEU A 165 12.37 -13.90 7.65
C LEU A 165 12.44 -15.36 8.12
N THR A 166 12.44 -15.53 9.46
CA THR A 166 12.44 -16.86 10.08
C THR A 166 11.02 -17.37 10.27
N ALA A 167 10.89 -18.66 10.57
CA ALA A 167 9.61 -19.26 10.93
C ALA A 167 9.00 -18.57 12.16
N ASP A 168 9.82 -18.29 13.18
CA ASP A 168 9.37 -17.57 14.38
C ASP A 168 8.83 -16.17 14.02
N ASN A 169 9.52 -15.43 13.13
CA ASN A 169 9.03 -14.11 12.70
C ASN A 169 7.58 -14.21 12.20
N LEU A 170 7.30 -15.17 11.32
CA LEU A 170 6.00 -15.30 10.69
C LEU A 170 4.95 -15.89 11.63
N ILE A 171 5.29 -16.93 12.36
CA ILE A 171 4.33 -17.65 13.25
C ILE A 171 3.93 -16.77 14.43
N ILE A 172 4.90 -16.13 15.09
CA ILE A 172 4.61 -15.26 16.24
C ILE A 172 3.78 -14.05 15.79
N THR A 173 4.15 -13.45 14.66
CA THR A 173 3.37 -12.34 14.08
C THR A 173 1.93 -12.78 13.75
N ALA A 174 1.78 -13.96 13.13
CA ALA A 174 0.45 -14.48 12.83
C ALA A 174 -0.37 -14.69 14.11
N ARG A 175 0.20 -15.29 15.14
CA ARG A 175 -0.47 -15.50 16.43
C ARG A 175 -0.89 -14.18 17.07
N ASN A 176 0.02 -13.21 17.13
CA ASN A 176 -0.27 -11.89 17.70
C ASN A 176 -1.41 -11.20 16.94
N SER A 177 -1.42 -11.31 15.62
CA SER A 177 -2.45 -10.67 14.80
C SER A 177 -3.80 -11.39 14.89
N ILE A 178 -3.79 -12.70 15.03
CA ILE A 178 -5.00 -13.50 15.27
C ILE A 178 -5.65 -13.06 16.60
N ASP A 179 -4.84 -12.93 17.64
CA ASP A 179 -5.32 -12.50 18.96
C ASP A 179 -5.81 -11.04 18.93
N PHE A 180 -5.06 -10.13 18.29
CA PHE A 180 -5.40 -8.71 18.24
C PHE A 180 -6.75 -8.48 17.57
N ASP A 181 -7.01 -9.20 16.48
CA ASP A 181 -8.22 -9.00 15.66
C ASP A 181 -9.31 -10.05 15.93
N ASN A 182 -9.08 -10.94 16.88
CA ASN A 182 -10.02 -12.02 17.22
C ASN A 182 -10.39 -12.86 15.97
N LEU A 183 -9.37 -13.19 15.16
CA LEU A 183 -9.58 -14.01 13.96
C LEU A 183 -9.93 -15.45 14.37
N THR A 184 -10.75 -16.10 13.56
CA THR A 184 -11.18 -17.49 13.81
C THR A 184 -10.98 -18.34 12.56
N SER A 185 -11.14 -19.65 12.70
CA SER A 185 -11.11 -20.58 11.57
C SER A 185 -12.26 -20.36 10.58
N ASP A 186 -13.26 -19.57 10.96
CA ASP A 186 -14.41 -19.27 10.11
C ASP A 186 -14.18 -18.10 9.15
N GLU A 187 -13.01 -17.42 9.25
CA GLU A 187 -12.73 -16.32 8.33
C GLU A 187 -12.59 -16.80 6.90
N GLU A 188 -12.96 -15.94 5.97
CA GLU A 188 -12.73 -16.11 4.54
C GLU A 188 -12.01 -14.89 4.01
N VAL A 189 -10.88 -15.11 3.33
CA VAL A 189 -10.09 -14.03 2.74
C VAL A 189 -10.04 -14.18 1.22
N LEU A 190 -9.82 -13.07 0.54
CA LEU A 190 -9.51 -13.05 -0.89
C LEU A 190 -8.02 -12.74 -1.05
N ALA A 191 -7.27 -13.71 -1.52
CA ALA A 191 -5.82 -13.61 -1.71
C ALA A 191 -5.55 -13.11 -3.13
N TYR A 192 -5.39 -11.80 -3.29
CA TYR A 192 -5.21 -11.18 -4.60
C TYR A 192 -3.99 -10.24 -4.66
N LEU A 193 -3.35 -10.01 -3.53
CA LEU A 193 -2.16 -9.15 -3.47
C LEU A 193 -0.94 -9.94 -3.96
N PRO A 194 0.09 -9.28 -4.48
CA PRO A 194 1.27 -10.01 -4.99
C PRO A 194 1.87 -10.93 -3.92
N MET A 195 2.15 -12.19 -4.29
CA MET A 195 2.75 -13.16 -3.38
C MET A 195 4.16 -12.73 -2.92
N ALA A 196 4.83 -11.88 -3.71
CA ALA A 196 6.15 -11.32 -3.35
C ALA A 196 6.07 -10.25 -2.25
N TRP A 197 4.86 -9.79 -1.90
CA TRP A 197 4.66 -8.77 -0.89
C TRP A 197 4.42 -9.43 0.49
N VAL A 198 5.07 -8.90 1.54
CA VAL A 198 4.99 -9.48 2.89
C VAL A 198 3.56 -9.52 3.43
N GLY A 199 2.73 -8.55 3.06
CA GLY A 199 1.33 -8.51 3.51
C GLY A 199 0.57 -9.73 3.03
N ASP A 200 0.73 -10.10 1.76
CA ASP A 200 0.09 -11.32 1.26
C ASP A 200 0.56 -12.54 2.03
N ASN A 201 1.85 -12.63 2.31
CA ASN A 201 2.39 -13.76 3.07
C ASN A 201 1.73 -13.88 4.45
N ILE A 202 1.54 -12.76 5.15
CA ILE A 202 0.91 -12.78 6.48
C ILE A 202 -0.61 -13.04 6.36
N PHE A 203 -1.31 -12.26 5.53
CA PHE A 203 -2.77 -12.28 5.46
C PHE A 203 -3.33 -13.51 4.76
N SER A 204 -2.61 -14.06 3.78
CA SER A 204 -3.11 -15.17 2.96
C SER A 204 -2.40 -16.51 3.22
N LEU A 205 -1.29 -16.51 3.94
CA LEU A 205 -0.53 -17.74 4.17
C LEU A 205 -0.31 -17.98 5.67
N ALA A 206 0.48 -17.15 6.35
CA ALA A 206 0.87 -17.42 7.74
C ALA A 206 -0.33 -17.51 8.68
N GLN A 207 -1.23 -16.52 8.63
CA GLN A 207 -2.44 -16.54 9.49
C GLN A 207 -3.31 -17.74 9.16
N ALA A 208 -3.50 -18.05 7.86
CA ALA A 208 -4.33 -19.17 7.44
C ALA A 208 -3.79 -20.50 7.97
N TYR A 209 -2.47 -20.71 7.92
CA TYR A 209 -1.87 -21.94 8.40
C TYR A 209 -1.85 -22.04 9.93
N VAL A 210 -1.86 -20.92 10.64
CA VAL A 210 -1.91 -20.94 12.12
C VAL A 210 -3.32 -21.20 12.65
N ILE A 211 -4.36 -20.57 12.05
CA ILE A 211 -5.74 -20.66 12.60
C ILE A 211 -6.69 -21.51 11.75
N GLY A 212 -6.37 -21.78 10.49
CA GLY A 212 -7.14 -22.70 9.66
C GLY A 212 -8.27 -22.09 8.86
N PHE A 213 -8.28 -20.80 8.59
CA PHE A 213 -9.36 -20.16 7.83
C PHE A 213 -9.25 -20.43 6.31
N CYS A 214 -10.30 -20.07 5.57
CA CYS A 214 -10.39 -20.30 4.14
C CYS A 214 -9.72 -19.18 3.34
N VAL A 215 -8.84 -19.57 2.41
CA VAL A 215 -8.17 -18.65 1.49
C VAL A 215 -8.75 -18.87 0.10
N ASN A 216 -9.32 -17.83 -0.49
CA ASN A 216 -9.91 -17.86 -1.84
C ASN A 216 -8.98 -17.09 -2.77
N CYS A 217 -8.59 -17.72 -3.88
CA CYS A 217 -7.80 -17.07 -4.93
C CYS A 217 -8.73 -16.57 -6.02
N PRO A 218 -8.51 -15.36 -6.57
CA PRO A 218 -9.34 -14.88 -7.67
C PRO A 218 -9.12 -15.70 -8.94
N GLU A 219 -10.10 -15.68 -9.83
CA GLU A 219 -9.99 -16.38 -11.11
C GLU A 219 -8.83 -15.84 -11.94
N ASN A 220 -8.71 -14.51 -11.97
CA ASN A 220 -7.57 -13.81 -12.59
C ASN A 220 -7.55 -12.36 -12.11
N PRO A 221 -6.49 -11.59 -12.40
CA PRO A 221 -6.42 -10.20 -11.93
C PRO A 221 -7.57 -9.31 -12.39
N GLU A 222 -8.11 -9.54 -13.59
CA GLU A 222 -9.20 -8.74 -14.14
C GLU A 222 -10.54 -9.02 -13.46
N THR A 223 -10.72 -10.21 -12.87
CA THR A 223 -11.99 -10.59 -12.23
C THR A 223 -12.02 -10.30 -10.73
N VAL A 224 -10.95 -9.77 -10.14
CA VAL A 224 -10.84 -9.57 -8.68
C VAL A 224 -12.10 -8.91 -8.08
N MET A 225 -12.61 -7.86 -8.72
CA MET A 225 -13.79 -7.15 -8.20
C MET A 225 -15.08 -7.96 -8.30
N THR A 226 -15.19 -8.84 -9.29
CA THR A 226 -16.30 -9.79 -9.41
C THR A 226 -16.17 -10.89 -8.35
N ASP A 227 -14.98 -11.46 -8.23
CA ASP A 227 -14.68 -12.50 -7.26
C ASP A 227 -14.89 -12.01 -5.82
N LEU A 228 -14.53 -10.75 -5.54
CA LEU A 228 -14.79 -10.10 -4.25
C LEU A 228 -16.29 -10.15 -3.90
N LYS A 229 -17.15 -9.83 -4.87
CA LYS A 229 -18.60 -9.84 -4.67
C LYS A 229 -19.14 -11.26 -4.48
N GLU A 230 -18.61 -12.22 -5.22
CA GLU A 230 -19.07 -13.61 -5.15
C GLU A 230 -18.63 -14.29 -3.85
N ILE A 231 -17.42 -14.00 -3.39
CA ILE A 231 -16.84 -14.61 -2.20
C ILE A 231 -17.35 -13.92 -0.93
N GLY A 232 -17.39 -12.58 -0.92
CA GLY A 232 -17.79 -11.81 0.24
C GLY A 232 -16.87 -12.07 1.45
N PRO A 233 -15.59 -11.69 1.39
CA PRO A 233 -14.66 -12.02 2.47
C PRO A 233 -15.08 -11.41 3.81
N THR A 234 -14.77 -12.11 4.90
CA THR A 234 -15.02 -11.63 6.26
C THR A 234 -13.88 -10.75 6.77
N TYR A 235 -12.71 -10.89 6.20
CA TYR A 235 -11.46 -10.25 6.60
C TYR A 235 -10.76 -9.80 5.31
N TYR A 236 -10.53 -8.51 5.15
CA TYR A 236 -10.16 -7.94 3.86
C TYR A 236 -9.06 -6.90 4.00
N PHE A 237 -8.07 -6.96 3.11
CA PHE A 237 -7.04 -5.93 3.00
C PHE A 237 -7.07 -5.32 1.60
N ALA A 238 -6.99 -3.99 1.52
CA ALA A 238 -6.81 -3.29 0.25
C ALA A 238 -5.99 -2.01 0.45
N PRO A 239 -5.13 -1.66 -0.50
CA PRO A 239 -4.47 -0.35 -0.46
C PRO A 239 -5.48 0.78 -0.68
N PRO A 240 -5.15 2.02 -0.25
CA PRO A 240 -6.09 3.15 -0.37
C PRO A 240 -6.66 3.37 -1.77
N ALA A 241 -5.86 3.14 -2.82
CA ALA A 241 -6.30 3.34 -4.21
C ALA A 241 -7.53 2.48 -4.57
N ILE A 242 -7.63 1.27 -4.03
CA ILE A 242 -8.78 0.39 -4.29
C ILE A 242 -10.04 0.96 -3.64
N TYR A 243 -9.94 1.40 -2.38
CA TYR A 243 -11.07 2.02 -1.69
C TYR A 243 -11.54 3.29 -2.41
N GLU A 244 -10.59 4.10 -2.88
CA GLU A 244 -10.89 5.31 -3.66
C GLU A 244 -11.64 4.97 -4.96
N THR A 245 -11.17 3.98 -5.68
CA THR A 245 -11.80 3.53 -6.93
C THR A 245 -13.24 3.06 -6.68
N VAL A 246 -13.45 2.30 -5.60
CA VAL A 246 -14.78 1.80 -5.23
C VAL A 246 -15.71 2.97 -4.90
N LEU A 247 -15.25 3.93 -4.08
CA LEU A 247 -16.06 5.10 -3.72
C LEU A 247 -16.42 5.93 -4.97
N THR A 248 -15.44 6.16 -5.85
CA THR A 248 -15.66 6.92 -7.09
C THR A 248 -16.77 6.26 -7.93
N LYS A 249 -16.73 4.94 -8.09
CA LYS A 249 -17.76 4.20 -8.84
C LYS A 249 -19.15 4.34 -8.20
N VAL A 250 -19.22 4.30 -6.87
CA VAL A 250 -20.49 4.49 -6.15
C VAL A 250 -21.05 5.89 -6.41
N MET A 251 -20.21 6.91 -6.32
CA MET A 251 -20.64 8.31 -6.50
C MET A 251 -21.11 8.57 -7.92
N ILE A 252 -20.40 8.05 -8.93
CA ILE A 252 -20.82 8.17 -10.33
C ILE A 252 -22.20 7.55 -10.54
N ARG A 253 -22.40 6.33 -10.03
CA ARG A 253 -23.71 5.65 -10.16
C ARG A 253 -24.83 6.42 -9.47
N MET A 254 -24.53 7.10 -8.37
CA MET A 254 -25.53 7.89 -7.63
C MET A 254 -25.84 9.19 -8.37
N GLU A 255 -24.88 9.81 -9.05
CA GLU A 255 -25.13 10.99 -9.88
C GLU A 255 -26.08 10.66 -11.03
N ASP A 256 -25.97 9.47 -11.59
CA ASP A 256 -26.83 9.00 -12.68
C ASP A 256 -28.19 8.48 -12.20
N ALA A 257 -28.36 8.31 -10.89
CA ALA A 257 -29.61 7.76 -10.32
C ALA A 257 -30.76 8.79 -10.36
N GLY A 258 -31.97 8.27 -10.38
CA GLY A 258 -33.18 9.11 -10.30
C GLY A 258 -33.23 9.93 -9.02
N LYS A 259 -33.91 11.07 -9.06
CA LYS A 259 -33.96 12.05 -7.96
C LYS A 259 -34.31 11.44 -6.59
N ILE A 260 -35.29 10.55 -6.56
CA ILE A 260 -35.75 9.91 -5.29
C ILE A 260 -34.64 9.06 -4.70
N LYS A 261 -34.03 8.21 -5.54
CA LYS A 261 -32.95 7.33 -5.11
C LYS A 261 -31.75 8.13 -4.61
N ARG A 262 -31.38 9.19 -5.35
CA ARG A 262 -30.26 10.06 -4.97
C ARG A 262 -30.52 10.78 -3.64
N SER A 263 -31.73 11.32 -3.48
CA SER A 263 -32.12 12.03 -2.24
C SER A 263 -32.07 11.07 -1.04
N MET A 264 -32.62 9.86 -1.21
CA MET A 264 -32.60 8.82 -0.18
C MET A 264 -31.17 8.43 0.19
N PHE A 265 -30.34 8.21 -0.83
CA PHE A 265 -28.91 7.89 -0.62
C PHE A 265 -28.21 9.00 0.17
N ASN A 266 -28.37 10.25 -0.25
CA ASN A 266 -27.71 11.39 0.41
C ASN A 266 -28.16 11.53 1.87
N TYR A 267 -29.47 11.41 2.13
CA TYR A 267 -30.01 11.50 3.49
C TYR A 267 -29.42 10.43 4.41
N PHE A 268 -29.47 9.17 3.95
CA PHE A 268 -28.98 8.07 4.76
C PHE A 268 -27.47 8.06 4.90
N MET A 269 -26.72 8.55 3.91
CA MET A 269 -25.25 8.65 4.03
C MET A 269 -24.84 9.74 5.05
N GLU A 270 -25.56 10.87 5.09
CA GLU A 270 -25.32 11.89 6.12
C GLU A 270 -25.62 11.33 7.53
N LEU A 271 -26.73 10.60 7.66
CA LEU A 271 -27.08 9.92 8.91
C LEU A 271 -25.97 8.90 9.29
N ALA A 272 -25.49 8.14 8.32
CA ALA A 272 -24.44 7.12 8.56
C ALA A 272 -23.15 7.77 9.07
N LYS A 273 -22.75 8.89 8.53
CA LYS A 273 -21.53 9.61 8.95
C LYS A 273 -21.64 10.04 10.42
N SER A 274 -22.80 10.50 10.85
CA SER A 274 -23.00 11.00 12.22
C SER A 274 -23.30 9.88 13.22
N VAL A 275 -24.03 8.84 12.82
CA VAL A 275 -24.52 7.79 13.72
C VAL A 275 -23.76 6.47 13.54
N GLY A 276 -23.53 6.05 12.28
CA GLY A 276 -22.95 4.75 11.97
C GLY A 276 -21.54 4.58 12.54
N ILE A 277 -20.72 5.61 12.44
CA ILE A 277 -19.35 5.57 12.96
C ILE A 277 -19.37 5.46 14.49
N ARG A 278 -20.28 6.19 15.17
CA ARG A 278 -20.41 6.11 16.62
C ARG A 278 -20.82 4.70 17.05
N ILE A 279 -21.75 4.08 16.31
CA ILE A 279 -22.16 2.69 16.58
C ILE A 279 -20.97 1.75 16.39
N LEU A 280 -20.23 1.90 15.30
CA LEU A 280 -19.06 1.07 14.98
C LEU A 280 -17.99 1.17 16.07
N ASP A 281 -17.79 2.37 16.62
CA ASP A 281 -16.80 2.64 17.66
C ASP A 281 -17.31 2.30 19.07
N GLY A 282 -18.51 1.72 19.20
CA GLY A 282 -19.07 1.32 20.49
C GLY A 282 -19.58 2.49 21.33
N LYS A 283 -19.77 3.67 20.73
CA LYS A 283 -20.25 4.87 21.44
C LYS A 283 -21.78 4.86 21.54
N THR A 284 -22.29 5.53 22.56
CA THR A 284 -23.74 5.61 22.78
C THR A 284 -24.45 6.43 21.71
N VAL A 285 -25.59 5.93 21.26
CA VAL A 285 -26.49 6.64 20.35
C VAL A 285 -27.92 6.51 20.91
N SER A 286 -28.77 7.47 20.59
CA SER A 286 -30.16 7.46 21.04
C SER A 286 -30.94 6.33 20.34
N PHE A 287 -32.06 5.94 20.93
CA PHE A 287 -32.96 4.91 20.37
C PHE A 287 -33.45 5.34 18.98
N SER A 288 -33.80 6.61 18.80
CA SER A 288 -34.31 7.13 17.52
C SER A 288 -33.19 7.09 16.45
N GLU A 289 -31.96 7.45 16.81
CA GLU A 289 -30.81 7.36 15.90
C GLU A 289 -30.57 5.90 15.46
N LYS A 290 -30.64 4.97 16.44
CA LYS A 290 -30.45 3.55 16.18
C LYS A 290 -31.52 2.99 15.24
N LEU A 291 -32.77 3.41 15.46
CA LEU A 291 -33.92 3.01 14.64
C LEU A 291 -33.76 3.52 13.20
N LEU A 292 -33.42 4.82 13.05
CA LEU A 292 -33.19 5.41 11.72
C LEU A 292 -32.03 4.74 10.99
N TYR A 293 -30.95 4.46 11.70
CA TYR A 293 -29.79 3.77 11.10
C TYR A 293 -30.19 2.36 10.64
N SER A 294 -31.05 1.66 11.42
CA SER A 294 -31.56 0.33 11.06
C SER A 294 -32.41 0.39 9.79
N ILE A 295 -33.22 1.43 9.63
CA ILE A 295 -33.97 1.66 8.38
C ILE A 295 -32.97 1.87 7.23
N GLY A 296 -31.94 2.68 7.44
CA GLY A 296 -30.85 2.88 6.47
C GLY A 296 -30.16 1.58 6.08
N GLN A 297 -29.99 0.65 7.03
CA GLN A 297 -29.41 -0.68 6.74
C GLN A 297 -30.24 -1.43 5.70
N ILE A 298 -31.56 -1.36 5.81
CA ILE A 298 -32.46 -2.07 4.89
C ILE A 298 -32.49 -1.37 3.52
N LEU A 299 -32.55 -0.05 3.50
CA LEU A 299 -32.79 0.72 2.28
C LEU A 299 -31.52 1.08 1.50
N VAL A 300 -30.40 1.33 2.20
CA VAL A 300 -29.18 1.87 1.58
C VAL A 300 -27.91 1.07 1.95
N TYR A 301 -27.57 0.96 3.23
CA TYR A 301 -26.25 0.44 3.64
C TYR A 301 -26.10 -1.05 3.32
N GLY A 302 -27.10 -1.85 3.61
CA GLY A 302 -27.10 -3.29 3.33
C GLY A 302 -26.95 -3.60 1.84
N PRO A 303 -27.88 -3.06 1.00
CA PRO A 303 -27.76 -3.24 -0.44
C PRO A 303 -26.44 -2.72 -1.02
N LEU A 304 -25.94 -1.59 -0.52
CA LEU A 304 -24.68 -1.03 -0.98
C LEU A 304 -23.50 -1.95 -0.64
N ARG A 305 -23.40 -2.39 0.63
CA ARG A 305 -22.34 -3.34 1.04
C ARG A 305 -22.41 -4.63 0.23
N ASN A 306 -23.61 -5.13 -0.04
CA ASN A 306 -23.79 -6.34 -0.84
C ASN A 306 -23.28 -6.16 -2.27
N ASN A 307 -23.57 -5.00 -2.88
CA ASN A 307 -23.07 -4.68 -4.22
C ASN A 307 -21.56 -4.52 -4.28
N LEU A 308 -20.94 -4.15 -3.16
CA LEU A 308 -19.49 -3.98 -3.06
C LEU A 308 -18.76 -5.28 -2.68
N GLY A 309 -19.50 -6.33 -2.30
CA GLY A 309 -18.92 -7.60 -1.84
C GLY A 309 -18.45 -7.54 -0.39
N LEU A 310 -18.92 -6.55 0.38
CA LEU A 310 -18.44 -6.29 1.73
C LEU A 310 -19.49 -6.55 2.82
N SER A 311 -20.60 -7.24 2.48
CA SER A 311 -21.68 -7.53 3.45
C SER A 311 -21.20 -8.35 4.65
N ARG A 312 -20.28 -9.29 4.42
CA ARG A 312 -19.77 -10.18 5.45
C ARG A 312 -18.49 -9.67 6.09
N THR A 313 -17.93 -8.56 5.59
CA THR A 313 -16.64 -8.05 6.05
C THR A 313 -16.77 -7.54 7.49
N ARG A 314 -16.19 -8.29 8.42
CA ARG A 314 -16.13 -7.95 9.84
C ARG A 314 -14.99 -6.98 10.11
N LEU A 315 -13.89 -7.14 9.42
CA LEU A 315 -12.66 -6.38 9.61
C LEU A 315 -12.00 -6.11 8.26
N ALA A 316 -11.60 -4.88 8.05
CA ALA A 316 -10.84 -4.50 6.86
C ALA A 316 -9.64 -3.65 7.26
N TYR A 317 -8.57 -3.77 6.50
CA TYR A 317 -7.35 -2.96 6.70
C TYR A 317 -6.99 -2.22 5.43
N THR A 318 -6.33 -1.08 5.62
CA THR A 318 -5.63 -0.37 4.57
C THR A 318 -4.26 0.06 5.09
N ALA A 319 -3.29 0.12 4.19
CA ALA A 319 -1.90 0.47 4.53
C ALA A 319 -1.09 0.80 3.28
N GLY A 320 0.14 1.20 3.48
CA GLY A 320 1.12 1.46 2.43
C GLY A 320 1.24 2.93 2.05
N GLU A 321 0.16 3.68 2.17
CA GLU A 321 0.13 5.12 1.89
C GLU A 321 -1.04 5.76 2.65
N ALA A 322 -1.07 7.08 2.67
CA ALA A 322 -2.14 7.82 3.36
C ALA A 322 -3.48 7.61 2.64
N ILE A 323 -4.54 7.47 3.41
CA ILE A 323 -5.92 7.37 2.88
C ILE A 323 -6.65 8.69 3.12
N GLY A 324 -7.43 9.14 2.14
CA GLY A 324 -8.24 10.35 2.27
C GLY A 324 -9.29 10.19 3.38
N PRO A 325 -9.47 11.22 4.25
CA PRO A 325 -10.45 11.13 5.33
C PRO A 325 -11.87 10.83 4.87
N GLU A 326 -12.28 11.38 3.72
CA GLU A 326 -13.62 11.16 3.18
C GLU A 326 -13.84 9.70 2.76
N ILE A 327 -12.81 9.08 2.16
CA ILE A 327 -12.85 7.68 1.74
C ILE A 327 -12.99 6.80 2.97
N PHE A 328 -12.14 7.04 3.97
CA PHE A 328 -12.11 6.29 5.22
C PHE A 328 -13.47 6.39 5.95
N GLU A 329 -13.97 7.62 6.09
CA GLU A 329 -15.26 7.92 6.72
C GLU A 329 -16.41 7.21 6.00
N PHE A 330 -16.40 7.20 4.67
CA PHE A 330 -17.45 6.56 3.87
C PHE A 330 -17.60 5.08 4.25
N PHE A 331 -16.49 4.34 4.23
CA PHE A 331 -16.57 2.90 4.52
C PHE A 331 -16.93 2.63 5.99
N ARG A 332 -16.39 3.41 6.92
CA ARG A 332 -16.72 3.25 8.34
C ARG A 332 -18.19 3.58 8.62
N SER A 333 -18.74 4.57 7.92
CA SER A 333 -20.16 4.95 8.09
C SER A 333 -21.11 3.82 7.69
N LEU A 334 -20.71 2.99 6.74
CA LEU A 334 -21.49 1.82 6.31
C LEU A 334 -21.42 0.66 7.31
N GLY A 335 -20.66 0.80 8.39
CA GLY A 335 -20.47 -0.25 9.38
C GLY A 335 -19.32 -1.21 9.05
N ILE A 336 -18.48 -0.86 8.09
CA ILE A 336 -17.29 -1.66 7.76
C ILE A 336 -16.16 -1.19 8.67
N ASN A 337 -15.66 -2.09 9.51
CA ASN A 337 -14.58 -1.76 10.45
C ASN A 337 -13.22 -1.70 9.74
N ILE A 338 -13.07 -0.69 8.89
CA ILE A 338 -11.79 -0.43 8.22
C ILE A 338 -10.86 0.29 9.19
N LYS A 339 -9.64 -0.21 9.30
CA LYS A 339 -8.59 0.31 10.20
C LYS A 339 -7.32 0.52 9.40
N GLN A 340 -6.43 1.35 9.91
CA GLN A 340 -5.11 1.53 9.32
C GLN A 340 -4.08 0.71 10.07
N LEU A 341 -3.09 0.20 9.34
CA LEU A 341 -1.89 -0.36 9.92
C LEU A 341 -0.66 0.28 9.28
N TYR A 342 0.44 0.20 10.00
CA TYR A 342 1.74 0.66 9.51
C TYR A 342 2.74 -0.47 9.71
N GLY A 343 3.53 -0.70 8.68
CA GLY A 343 4.52 -1.75 8.74
C GLY A 343 5.46 -1.76 7.56
N GLN A 344 6.30 -2.76 7.54
CA GLN A 344 7.25 -2.97 6.46
C GLN A 344 7.67 -4.45 6.43
N THR A 345 8.33 -4.85 5.36
CA THR A 345 8.78 -6.24 5.19
C THR A 345 9.70 -6.67 6.33
N GLU A 346 10.58 -5.79 6.75
CA GLU A 346 11.55 -6.03 7.83
C GLU A 346 10.88 -6.25 9.20
N ALA A 347 9.59 -5.94 9.33
CA ALA A 347 8.80 -6.13 10.55
C ALA A 347 7.86 -7.35 10.46
N SER A 348 7.90 -8.12 9.39
CA SER A 348 6.87 -9.14 9.08
C SER A 348 5.47 -8.51 9.09
N VAL A 349 5.32 -7.36 8.49
CA VAL A 349 4.18 -6.43 8.40
C VAL A 349 4.08 -5.48 9.60
N PHE A 350 3.69 -5.93 10.76
CA PHE A 350 3.07 -5.09 11.80
C PHE A 350 4.07 -4.31 12.65
N ILE A 351 4.01 -2.99 12.58
CA ILE A 351 4.65 -2.07 13.55
C ILE A 351 3.57 -1.42 14.40
N CYS A 352 2.53 -0.85 13.76
CA CYS A 352 1.38 -0.24 14.42
C CYS A 352 0.08 -0.71 13.76
N ALA A 353 -1.00 -0.67 14.52
CA ALA A 353 -2.36 -0.81 13.99
C ALA A 353 -3.34 -0.12 14.93
N GLN A 354 -4.52 0.18 14.41
CA GLN A 354 -5.56 0.86 15.19
C GLN A 354 -6.41 -0.15 15.95
N PRO A 355 -6.51 -0.03 17.27
CA PRO A 355 -7.42 -0.90 18.03
C PRO A 355 -8.89 -0.58 17.71
N ASP A 356 -9.77 -1.55 17.88
CA ASP A 356 -11.20 -1.35 17.69
C ASP A 356 -11.70 -0.21 18.58
N GLY A 357 -12.52 0.67 18.01
CA GLY A 357 -13.07 1.83 18.72
C GLY A 357 -12.10 3.00 18.89
N GLN A 358 -10.85 2.85 18.45
CA GLN A 358 -9.83 3.88 18.56
C GLN A 358 -9.25 4.17 17.16
N VAL A 359 -10.14 4.41 16.20
CA VAL A 359 -9.76 4.54 14.79
C VAL A 359 -9.81 6.01 14.38
N LYS A 360 -8.75 6.48 13.75
CA LYS A 360 -8.61 7.86 13.26
C LYS A 360 -8.09 7.85 11.82
N ALA A 361 -8.55 8.79 11.01
CA ALA A 361 -8.18 8.86 9.61
C ALA A 361 -6.71 9.25 9.39
N ASP A 362 -6.13 10.01 10.32
CA ASP A 362 -4.79 10.61 10.13
C ASP A 362 -3.67 9.95 10.96
N THR A 363 -3.94 8.80 11.58
CA THR A 363 -2.92 8.07 12.36
C THR A 363 -2.80 6.63 11.84
N VAL A 364 -1.72 5.96 12.26
CA VAL A 364 -1.53 4.54 11.94
C VAL A 364 -1.74 3.66 13.18
N GLY A 365 -2.25 4.24 14.26
CA GLY A 365 -2.59 3.52 15.48
C GLY A 365 -1.46 3.50 16.49
N THR A 366 -1.56 2.54 17.40
CA THR A 366 -0.60 2.37 18.50
C THR A 366 0.34 1.20 18.19
N ALA A 367 1.40 1.06 18.99
CA ALA A 367 2.35 -0.05 18.85
C ALA A 367 1.59 -1.38 18.83
N TYR A 368 1.90 -2.22 17.86
CA TYR A 368 1.28 -3.55 17.73
C TYR A 368 1.68 -4.41 18.92
N PRO A 369 0.85 -5.39 19.35
CA PRO A 369 1.24 -6.28 20.44
C PRO A 369 2.61 -6.92 20.21
N GLY A 370 3.48 -6.81 21.21
CA GLY A 370 4.86 -7.30 21.15
C GLY A 370 5.84 -6.34 20.50
N VAL A 371 5.39 -5.19 20.00
CA VAL A 371 6.24 -4.19 19.35
C VAL A 371 6.57 -3.08 20.34
N GLU A 372 7.85 -2.75 20.42
CA GLU A 372 8.34 -1.57 21.14
C GLU A 372 8.65 -0.48 20.10
N LEU A 373 8.24 0.76 20.40
CA LEU A 373 8.48 1.91 19.53
C LEU A 373 9.32 2.96 20.26
N ARG A 374 10.16 3.66 19.51
CA ARG A 374 10.79 4.90 19.99
C ARG A 374 11.03 5.84 18.82
N LEU A 375 11.17 7.12 19.14
CA LEU A 375 11.51 8.15 18.16
C LEU A 375 12.93 8.63 18.44
N ALA A 376 13.73 8.75 17.39
CA ALA A 376 15.05 9.36 17.48
C ALA A 376 14.92 10.89 17.56
N ASP A 377 16.01 11.59 17.79
CA ASP A 377 16.05 13.07 17.90
C ASP A 377 15.54 13.77 16.62
N ASN A 378 15.73 13.12 15.48
CA ASN A 378 15.25 13.62 14.18
C ASN A 378 13.81 13.13 13.86
N ASN A 379 13.12 12.59 14.85
CA ASN A 379 11.76 12.03 14.74
C ASN A 379 11.67 10.76 13.89
N GLU A 380 12.80 10.13 13.54
CA GLU A 380 12.74 8.84 12.85
C GLU A 380 12.17 7.78 13.78
N VAL A 381 11.27 6.96 13.23
CA VAL A 381 10.61 5.88 13.96
C VAL A 381 11.52 4.65 13.98
N PHE A 382 11.78 4.14 15.19
CA PHE A 382 12.49 2.88 15.42
C PHE A 382 11.55 1.91 16.11
N TYR A 383 11.71 0.63 15.80
CA TYR A 383 10.92 -0.42 16.45
C TYR A 383 11.78 -1.65 16.75
N ARG A 384 11.29 -2.45 17.68
CA ARG A 384 11.85 -3.75 18.03
C ARG A 384 10.67 -4.69 18.29
N SER A 385 10.70 -5.91 17.73
CA SER A 385 9.58 -6.85 17.84
C SER A 385 10.01 -8.28 17.53
N PRO A 386 9.18 -9.28 17.85
CA PRO A 386 9.41 -10.66 17.40
C PRO A 386 9.39 -10.82 15.88
N GLY A 387 8.77 -9.88 15.17
CA GLY A 387 8.69 -9.89 13.70
C GLY A 387 9.91 -9.30 12.98
N VAL A 388 10.89 -8.77 13.73
CA VAL A 388 12.08 -8.14 13.13
C VAL A 388 12.87 -9.17 12.30
N PHE A 389 13.18 -8.82 11.08
CA PHE A 389 13.86 -9.68 10.11
C PHE A 389 15.22 -10.16 10.61
N HIS A 390 15.66 -11.31 10.09
CA HIS A 390 16.96 -11.88 10.43
C HIS A 390 18.09 -11.00 9.87
N SER A 391 18.04 -10.72 8.56
CA SER A 391 19.10 -9.98 7.86
C SER A 391 18.63 -9.66 6.43
N TYR A 392 19.41 -8.87 5.71
CA TYR A 392 19.35 -8.81 4.25
C TYR A 392 20.31 -9.85 3.68
N TYR A 393 19.83 -10.70 2.78
CA TYR A 393 20.62 -11.82 2.24
C TYR A 393 21.84 -11.31 1.47
N LYS A 394 23.02 -11.82 1.80
CA LYS A 394 24.30 -11.43 1.20
C LYS A 394 24.60 -9.92 1.32
N ASN A 395 24.02 -9.25 2.32
CA ASN A 395 24.19 -7.80 2.45
C ASN A 395 24.35 -7.41 3.93
N PRO A 396 25.51 -7.76 4.54
CA PRO A 396 25.74 -7.45 5.94
C PRO A 396 25.84 -5.96 6.25
N GLU A 397 26.30 -5.17 5.29
CA GLU A 397 26.41 -3.71 5.44
C GLU A 397 25.02 -3.08 5.61
N SER A 398 24.10 -3.34 4.70
CA SER A 398 22.73 -2.83 4.81
C SER A 398 22.04 -3.36 6.08
N THR A 399 22.33 -4.59 6.47
CA THR A 399 21.77 -5.17 7.70
C THR A 399 22.22 -4.36 8.92
N ALA A 400 23.53 -4.07 9.02
CA ALA A 400 24.09 -3.30 10.13
C ALA A 400 23.60 -1.86 10.14
N ASP A 401 23.38 -1.27 8.97
CA ASP A 401 22.85 0.10 8.83
C ASP A 401 21.39 0.20 9.28
N THR A 402 20.62 -0.89 9.15
CA THR A 402 19.18 -0.91 9.41
C THR A 402 18.84 -1.40 10.82
N LYS A 403 19.56 -2.40 11.31
CA LYS A 403 19.26 -3.07 12.58
C LYS A 403 20.51 -3.06 13.49
N ASP A 404 20.37 -2.54 14.71
CA ASP A 404 21.46 -2.49 15.67
C ASP A 404 21.60 -3.82 16.44
N ALA A 405 22.62 -3.89 17.28
CA ALA A 405 22.94 -5.10 18.06
C ALA A 405 21.86 -5.45 19.09
N GLU A 406 21.01 -4.49 19.48
CA GLU A 406 19.92 -4.69 20.44
C GLU A 406 18.60 -5.07 19.75
N GLY A 407 18.59 -5.14 18.42
CA GLY A 407 17.43 -5.50 17.62
C GLY A 407 16.51 -4.34 17.24
N TRP A 408 16.92 -3.10 17.46
CA TRP A 408 16.16 -1.93 17.03
C TRP A 408 16.37 -1.70 15.54
N VAL A 409 15.26 -1.48 14.85
CA VAL A 409 15.25 -1.27 13.39
C VAL A 409 14.86 0.17 13.09
N ALA A 410 15.65 0.83 12.26
CA ALA A 410 15.35 2.16 11.72
C ALA A 410 14.40 2.01 10.53
N THR A 411 13.22 2.63 10.62
CA THR A 411 12.21 2.51 9.53
C THR A 411 12.53 3.39 8.32
N GLY A 412 13.30 4.45 8.52
CA GLY A 412 13.49 5.47 7.50
C GLY A 412 12.33 6.46 7.43
N ASP A 413 11.31 6.31 8.26
CA ASP A 413 10.12 7.17 8.28
C ASP A 413 10.14 8.05 9.53
N ALA A 414 9.68 9.30 9.41
CA ALA A 414 9.54 10.22 10.53
C ALA A 414 8.08 10.30 10.97
N GLY A 415 7.89 10.48 12.27
CA GLY A 415 6.57 10.63 12.84
C GLY A 415 6.61 11.19 14.25
N PHE A 416 5.44 11.26 14.86
CA PHE A 416 5.31 11.65 16.27
C PHE A 416 4.01 11.04 16.82
N PHE A 417 3.92 11.00 18.15
CA PHE A 417 2.74 10.48 18.83
C PHE A 417 1.75 11.62 19.10
N ASP A 418 0.46 11.34 18.89
CA ASP A 418 -0.61 12.26 19.27
C ASP A 418 -0.93 12.10 20.78
N GLU A 419 -1.93 12.84 21.25
CA GLU A 419 -2.35 12.87 22.67
C GLU A 419 -2.84 11.50 23.18
N ASP A 420 -3.33 10.66 22.29
CA ASP A 420 -3.86 9.32 22.62
C ASP A 420 -2.81 8.23 22.44
N GLY A 421 -1.58 8.60 22.08
CA GLY A 421 -0.49 7.65 21.86
C GLY A 421 -0.48 7.00 20.48
N HIS A 422 -1.30 7.48 19.56
CA HIS A 422 -1.27 7.02 18.18
C HIS A 422 -0.08 7.61 17.43
N LEU A 423 0.57 6.81 16.62
CA LEU A 423 1.67 7.28 15.76
C LEU A 423 1.10 7.95 14.51
N LYS A 424 1.63 9.14 14.20
CA LYS A 424 1.40 9.84 12.94
C LYS A 424 2.67 9.76 12.12
N ILE A 425 2.61 9.13 10.95
CA ILE A 425 3.74 9.11 9.99
C ILE A 425 3.58 10.34 9.09
N ILE A 426 4.63 11.15 8.98
CA ILE A 426 4.55 12.42 8.25
C ILE A 426 5.34 12.42 6.94
N ASP A 427 6.51 11.76 6.88
CA ASP A 427 7.32 11.71 5.64
C ASP A 427 8.48 10.73 5.85
N ARG A 428 9.33 10.58 4.85
CA ARG A 428 10.63 9.91 5.03
C ARG A 428 11.51 10.78 5.93
N ALA A 429 12.21 10.17 6.86
CA ALA A 429 13.02 10.90 7.86
C ALA A 429 14.04 11.85 7.20
N LYS A 430 14.64 11.44 6.09
CA LYS A 430 15.62 12.24 5.34
C LYS A 430 15.01 13.46 4.63
N ASP A 431 13.69 13.46 4.43
CA ASP A 431 12.98 14.51 3.69
C ASP A 431 12.29 15.52 4.61
N VAL A 432 12.24 15.26 5.92
CA VAL A 432 11.67 16.18 6.89
C VAL A 432 12.67 17.29 7.21
N GLY A 433 12.28 18.53 6.92
CA GLY A 433 13.04 19.73 7.26
C GLY A 433 12.46 20.46 8.46
N ARG A 434 12.92 21.68 8.68
CA ARG A 434 12.43 22.55 9.76
C ARG A 434 12.18 23.97 9.26
N MET A 435 11.07 24.53 9.73
CA MET A 435 10.75 25.94 9.52
C MET A 435 11.64 26.80 10.46
N THR A 436 11.72 28.11 10.19
CA THR A 436 12.53 29.01 11.03
C THR A 436 12.01 29.08 12.46
N ASP A 437 10.73 28.81 12.70
CA ASP A 437 10.13 28.79 14.05
C ASP A 437 10.36 27.47 14.80
N GLY A 438 11.05 26.51 14.16
CA GLY A 438 11.33 25.20 14.74
C GLY A 438 10.29 24.12 14.42
N SER A 439 9.16 24.49 13.83
CA SER A 439 8.15 23.51 13.39
C SER A 439 8.73 22.55 12.36
N MET A 440 8.25 21.32 12.34
CA MET A 440 8.65 20.35 11.31
C MET A 440 8.04 20.74 9.97
N PHE A 441 8.83 20.57 8.92
CA PHE A 441 8.36 20.70 7.53
C PHE A 441 8.40 19.31 6.89
N ALA A 442 7.22 18.73 6.70
CA ALA A 442 7.05 17.40 6.09
C ALA A 442 6.34 17.60 4.75
N PRO A 443 7.10 17.80 3.65
CA PRO A 443 6.47 18.17 2.38
C PRO A 443 5.44 17.15 1.89
N LYS A 444 5.72 15.86 2.00
CA LYS A 444 4.80 14.82 1.53
C LYS A 444 3.49 14.81 2.33
N TYR A 445 3.55 15.10 3.63
CA TYR A 445 2.35 15.19 4.47
C TYR A 445 1.42 16.30 3.96
N ILE A 446 1.98 17.48 3.69
CA ILE A 446 1.24 18.63 3.15
C ILE A 446 0.66 18.29 1.77
N GLU A 447 1.50 17.73 0.90
CA GLU A 447 1.11 17.36 -0.46
C GLU A 447 -0.01 16.34 -0.47
N ASN A 448 0.05 15.32 0.38
CA ASN A 448 -1.00 14.30 0.49
C ASN A 448 -2.31 14.93 0.95
N LYS A 449 -2.27 15.84 1.93
CA LYS A 449 -3.48 16.54 2.40
C LYS A 449 -4.12 17.35 1.27
N LEU A 450 -3.32 18.03 0.45
CA LEU A 450 -3.81 18.75 -0.72
C LEU A 450 -4.46 17.77 -1.72
N LYS A 451 -3.80 16.64 -1.98
CA LYS A 451 -4.27 15.66 -2.98
C LYS A 451 -5.51 14.87 -2.52
N PHE A 452 -5.91 14.96 -1.26
CA PHE A 452 -7.18 14.38 -0.82
C PHE A 452 -8.38 15.14 -1.41
N PHE A 453 -8.18 16.37 -1.87
CA PHE A 453 -9.23 17.11 -2.58
C PHE A 453 -9.28 16.64 -4.04
N PRO A 454 -10.46 16.34 -4.58
CA PRO A 454 -10.56 15.81 -5.95
C PRO A 454 -10.09 16.79 -7.04
N PHE A 455 -10.03 18.08 -6.72
CA PHE A 455 -9.62 19.12 -7.66
C PHE A 455 -8.10 19.21 -7.86
N ILE A 456 -7.34 18.54 -7.01
CA ILE A 456 -5.86 18.60 -7.01
C ILE A 456 -5.28 17.27 -7.48
N LYS A 457 -4.61 17.29 -8.62
CA LYS A 457 -3.95 16.14 -9.22
C LYS A 457 -2.61 15.87 -8.58
N GLU A 458 -1.81 16.94 -8.38
CA GLU A 458 -0.49 16.84 -7.79
C GLU A 458 -0.14 18.15 -7.08
N ALA A 459 0.74 18.07 -6.10
CA ALA A 459 1.22 19.24 -5.36
C ALA A 459 2.68 19.04 -4.97
N VAL A 460 3.44 20.15 -4.91
CA VAL A 460 4.83 20.14 -4.48
C VAL A 460 5.01 21.29 -3.50
N ALA A 461 5.35 20.97 -2.25
CA ALA A 461 5.51 21.93 -1.18
C ALA A 461 6.98 22.26 -0.93
N PHE A 462 7.25 23.52 -0.58
CA PHE A 462 8.58 24.04 -0.26
C PHE A 462 8.49 24.80 1.06
N GLY A 463 9.45 24.62 1.97
CA GLY A 463 9.36 25.28 3.28
C GLY A 463 10.58 25.12 4.18
N ASP A 464 11.50 24.21 3.85
CA ASP A 464 12.68 23.96 4.70
C ASP A 464 13.50 25.24 4.86
N GLU A 465 13.82 25.57 6.10
CA GLU A 465 14.56 26.79 6.51
C GLU A 465 13.85 28.10 6.14
N LYS A 466 12.51 28.07 5.91
CA LYS A 466 11.72 29.26 5.55
C LYS A 466 10.76 29.66 6.67
N ASP A 467 10.26 30.91 6.60
CA ASP A 467 9.28 31.45 7.55
C ASP A 467 7.87 30.92 7.30
N TYR A 468 7.60 30.40 6.11
CA TYR A 468 6.31 29.85 5.74
C TYR A 468 6.49 28.87 4.58
N ALA A 469 5.55 27.98 4.43
CA ALA A 469 5.55 27.04 3.30
C ALA A 469 4.92 27.71 2.08
N THR A 470 5.38 27.27 0.90
CA THR A 470 4.81 27.65 -0.39
C THR A 470 4.50 26.37 -1.17
N ALA A 471 3.66 26.47 -2.20
CA ALA A 471 3.28 25.27 -2.97
C ALA A 471 3.04 25.56 -4.44
N PHE A 472 3.42 24.60 -5.29
CA PHE A 472 2.91 24.44 -6.64
C PHE A 472 1.74 23.47 -6.57
N ILE A 473 0.65 23.78 -7.26
CA ILE A 473 -0.52 22.90 -7.34
C ILE A 473 -0.85 22.66 -8.81
N CYS A 474 -1.04 21.38 -9.17
CA CYS A 474 -1.56 20.98 -10.47
C CYS A 474 -3.02 20.61 -10.30
N ILE A 475 -3.91 21.24 -11.05
CA ILE A 475 -5.34 20.91 -11.00
C ILE A 475 -5.59 19.56 -11.66
N ASP A 476 -6.66 18.89 -11.23
CA ASP A 476 -7.20 17.73 -11.94
C ASP A 476 -8.12 18.28 -13.04
N ILE A 477 -7.71 18.16 -14.29
CA ILE A 477 -8.43 18.75 -15.44
C ILE A 477 -9.85 18.22 -15.55
N GLU A 478 -10.06 16.94 -15.24
CA GLU A 478 -11.40 16.33 -15.32
C GLU A 478 -12.32 16.86 -14.22
N ALA A 479 -11.86 16.84 -12.97
CA ALA A 479 -12.66 17.27 -11.83
C ALA A 479 -12.94 18.78 -11.87
N VAL A 480 -11.91 19.60 -12.14
CA VAL A 480 -12.07 21.06 -12.23
C VAL A 480 -12.86 21.44 -13.50
N GLY A 481 -12.65 20.72 -14.60
CA GLY A 481 -13.42 20.92 -15.84
C GLY A 481 -14.91 20.69 -15.60
N ASN A 482 -15.26 19.57 -14.98
CA ASN A 482 -16.67 19.27 -14.63
C ASN A 482 -17.25 20.34 -13.69
N TRP A 483 -16.47 20.79 -12.72
CA TRP A 483 -16.87 21.87 -11.81
C TRP A 483 -17.14 23.18 -12.57
N ALA A 484 -16.27 23.50 -13.53
CA ALA A 484 -16.37 24.72 -14.36
C ALA A 484 -17.61 24.65 -15.28
N GLU A 485 -17.84 23.49 -15.91
CA GLU A 485 -19.00 23.29 -16.81
C GLU A 485 -20.33 23.49 -16.07
N ARG A 486 -20.42 22.98 -14.84
CA ARG A 486 -21.63 23.15 -14.01
C ARG A 486 -21.89 24.62 -13.66
N ARG A 487 -20.89 25.48 -13.77
CA ARG A 487 -20.99 26.94 -13.53
C ARG A 487 -20.99 27.75 -14.77
N ASN A 488 -21.07 27.10 -15.95
CA ASN A 488 -21.03 27.74 -17.25
C ASN A 488 -19.77 28.58 -17.49
N LEU A 489 -18.66 28.12 -16.90
CA LEU A 489 -17.35 28.75 -17.06
C LEU A 489 -16.65 28.12 -18.28
N ALA A 490 -16.54 28.87 -19.37
CA ALA A 490 -15.90 28.37 -20.59
C ALA A 490 -14.35 28.40 -20.44
N TYR A 491 -13.71 27.39 -21.00
CA TYR A 491 -12.23 27.32 -21.01
C TYR A 491 -11.77 26.54 -22.24
N SER A 492 -10.53 26.79 -22.67
CA SER A 492 -9.99 26.22 -23.91
C SER A 492 -9.05 25.04 -23.67
N GLY A 493 -8.67 24.77 -22.42
CA GLY A 493 -7.75 23.68 -22.07
C GLY A 493 -7.13 23.90 -20.70
N TYR A 494 -6.15 23.06 -20.35
CA TYR A 494 -5.55 23.05 -19.02
C TYR A 494 -4.99 24.43 -18.62
N THR A 495 -4.14 25.01 -19.48
CA THR A 495 -3.45 26.27 -19.18
C THR A 495 -4.44 27.42 -18.94
N ASP A 496 -5.50 27.49 -19.74
CA ASP A 496 -6.56 28.51 -19.57
C ASP A 496 -7.33 28.25 -18.27
N LEU A 497 -7.74 27.00 -18.03
CA LEU A 497 -8.53 26.64 -16.84
C LEU A 497 -7.76 26.92 -15.55
N SER A 498 -6.47 26.53 -15.50
CA SER A 498 -5.63 26.74 -14.30
C SER A 498 -5.30 28.21 -14.05
N ALA A 499 -5.51 29.08 -15.04
CA ALA A 499 -5.26 30.52 -14.90
C ALA A 499 -6.48 31.32 -14.41
N ARG A 500 -7.66 30.68 -14.33
CA ARG A 500 -8.92 31.37 -13.99
C ARG A 500 -9.00 31.75 -12.52
N ASP A 501 -9.45 32.96 -12.24
CA ASP A 501 -9.64 33.44 -10.86
C ASP A 501 -10.61 32.55 -10.08
N GLU A 502 -11.68 32.08 -10.72
CA GLU A 502 -12.68 31.23 -10.10
C GLU A 502 -12.05 29.88 -9.66
N VAL A 503 -11.10 29.38 -10.43
CA VAL A 503 -10.37 28.15 -10.07
C VAL A 503 -9.43 28.42 -8.91
N TYR A 504 -8.75 29.58 -8.91
CA TYR A 504 -7.94 30.00 -7.76
C TYR A 504 -8.80 30.12 -6.49
N ASP A 505 -10.02 30.65 -6.58
CA ASP A 505 -10.94 30.74 -5.44
C ASP A 505 -11.29 29.35 -4.92
N LEU A 506 -11.59 28.39 -5.82
CA LEU A 506 -11.86 27.01 -5.46
C LEU A 506 -10.66 26.36 -4.74
N LEU A 507 -9.48 26.52 -5.29
CA LEU A 507 -8.27 25.93 -4.73
C LEU A 507 -7.85 26.62 -3.42
N GLN A 508 -8.19 27.90 -3.26
CA GLN A 508 -7.97 28.63 -2.00
C GLN A 508 -8.67 27.94 -0.83
N GLU A 509 -9.91 27.51 -1.03
CA GLU A 509 -10.67 26.79 0.00
C GLU A 509 -9.94 25.48 0.40
N CYS A 510 -9.38 24.79 -0.59
CA CYS A 510 -8.62 23.55 -0.33
C CYS A 510 -7.34 23.85 0.49
N VAL A 511 -6.57 24.84 0.08
CA VAL A 511 -5.32 25.23 0.77
C VAL A 511 -5.61 25.65 2.21
N GLU A 512 -6.65 26.46 2.41
CA GLU A 512 -7.00 26.97 3.75
C GLU A 512 -7.52 25.84 4.66
N SER A 513 -8.19 24.83 4.08
CA SER A 513 -8.59 23.64 4.83
C SER A 513 -7.36 22.85 5.31
N VAL A 514 -6.36 22.72 4.46
CA VAL A 514 -5.07 22.07 4.84
C VAL A 514 -4.38 22.90 5.94
N ASN A 515 -4.37 24.21 5.80
CA ASN A 515 -3.78 25.09 6.83
C ASN A 515 -4.49 24.91 8.18
N ALA A 516 -5.82 24.78 8.18
CA ALA A 516 -6.60 24.54 9.40
C ALA A 516 -6.19 23.21 10.07
N ASP A 517 -5.95 22.17 9.27
CA ASP A 517 -5.49 20.88 9.80
C ASP A 517 -4.08 20.99 10.39
N LEU A 518 -3.16 21.65 9.69
CA LEU A 518 -1.78 21.87 10.16
C LEU A 518 -1.75 22.67 11.46
N ALA A 519 -2.64 23.67 11.58
CA ALA A 519 -2.71 24.54 12.78
C ALA A 519 -3.11 23.78 14.05
N ARG A 520 -3.79 22.64 13.92
CA ARG A 520 -4.21 21.81 15.07
C ARG A 520 -3.05 21.09 15.73
N ASP A 521 -1.94 20.96 15.03
CA ASP A 521 -0.79 20.19 15.50
C ASP A 521 0.39 21.13 15.75
N GLU A 522 0.76 21.28 17.02
CA GLU A 522 1.85 22.20 17.44
C GLU A 522 3.14 21.95 16.65
N LYS A 523 3.45 20.69 16.36
CA LYS A 523 4.71 20.33 15.68
C LYS A 523 4.73 20.72 14.20
N LEU A 524 3.54 20.89 13.60
CA LEU A 524 3.40 21.19 12.17
C LEU A 524 2.84 22.59 11.91
N SER A 525 2.40 23.31 12.94
CA SER A 525 1.62 24.55 12.80
C SER A 525 2.34 25.65 12.03
N GLY A 526 3.67 25.71 12.08
CA GLY A 526 4.46 26.69 11.32
C GLY A 526 4.59 26.37 9.84
N SER A 527 4.29 25.14 9.44
CA SER A 527 4.45 24.71 8.04
C SER A 527 3.22 24.99 7.17
N GLN A 528 2.31 25.84 7.65
CA GLN A 528 1.14 26.27 6.87
C GLN A 528 1.57 26.97 5.59
N ILE A 529 0.83 26.72 4.50
CA ILE A 529 1.08 27.34 3.20
C ILE A 529 0.62 28.79 3.26
N LYS A 530 1.53 29.71 2.99
CA LYS A 530 1.19 31.14 2.92
C LYS A 530 0.95 31.59 1.48
N ARG A 531 1.74 31.05 0.54
CA ARG A 531 1.67 31.46 -0.87
C ARG A 531 1.72 30.23 -1.77
N TYR A 532 0.94 30.27 -2.85
CA TYR A 532 0.89 29.17 -3.80
C TYR A 532 0.58 29.68 -5.21
N LEU A 533 0.83 28.81 -6.20
CA LEU A 533 0.43 29.07 -7.58
C LEU A 533 -0.09 27.77 -8.21
N LEU A 534 -0.92 27.93 -9.22
CA LEU A 534 -1.39 26.79 -10.02
C LEU A 534 -0.48 26.67 -11.23
N LEU A 535 0.18 25.53 -11.39
CA LEU A 535 1.06 25.31 -12.55
C LEU A 535 0.24 25.29 -13.83
N HIS A 536 0.84 25.80 -14.89
CA HIS A 536 0.23 25.95 -16.23
C HIS A 536 0.10 24.63 -16.98
N LYS A 537 0.69 23.54 -16.44
CA LYS A 537 0.61 22.19 -17.01
C LYS A 537 0.70 21.15 -15.88
N GLU A 538 0.31 19.93 -16.17
CA GLU A 538 0.53 18.82 -15.25
C GLU A 538 2.01 18.46 -15.22
N LEU A 539 2.48 17.94 -14.10
CA LEU A 539 3.82 17.33 -14.02
C LEU A 539 3.82 16.04 -14.82
N ASP A 540 4.92 15.76 -15.50
CA ASP A 540 4.99 14.65 -16.43
C ASP A 540 6.26 13.83 -16.28
N ALA A 541 6.15 12.53 -16.57
CA ALA A 541 7.28 11.60 -16.49
C ALA A 541 8.26 11.79 -17.67
N ASP A 542 7.75 12.11 -18.85
CA ASP A 542 8.58 12.33 -20.04
C ASP A 542 9.41 13.61 -19.92
N ASP A 543 8.91 14.58 -19.15
CA ASP A 543 9.66 15.80 -18.80
C ASP A 543 10.60 15.57 -17.61
N GLY A 544 10.67 14.36 -17.09
CA GLY A 544 11.53 14.01 -15.96
C GLY A 544 11.02 14.46 -14.60
N GLU A 545 9.83 15.05 -14.52
CA GLU A 545 9.26 15.63 -13.29
C GLU A 545 8.69 14.57 -12.36
N LEU A 546 8.24 13.46 -12.94
CA LEU A 546 7.72 12.31 -12.19
C LEU A 546 8.55 11.06 -12.52
N THR A 547 8.53 10.10 -11.63
CA THR A 547 9.00 8.74 -11.95
C THR A 547 7.94 8.04 -12.81
N ARG A 548 8.28 6.90 -13.40
CA ARG A 548 7.31 6.06 -14.13
C ARG A 548 6.16 5.58 -13.23
N THR A 549 6.40 5.52 -11.91
CA THR A 549 5.36 5.18 -10.92
C THR A 549 4.67 6.44 -10.37
N ARG A 550 4.78 7.58 -11.07
CA ARG A 550 4.12 8.85 -10.80
C ARG A 550 4.48 9.48 -9.45
N LYS A 551 5.70 9.28 -8.98
CA LYS A 551 6.21 9.96 -7.77
C LYS A 551 6.98 11.22 -8.18
N VAL A 552 6.71 12.34 -7.53
CA VAL A 552 7.36 13.63 -7.82
C VAL A 552 8.86 13.55 -7.58
N ARG A 553 9.64 13.99 -8.57
CA ARG A 553 11.09 14.12 -8.47
C ARG A 553 11.40 15.55 -8.02
N ARG A 554 11.24 15.79 -6.72
CA ARG A 554 11.26 17.14 -6.10
C ARG A 554 12.48 17.97 -6.52
N ARG A 555 13.67 17.36 -6.55
CA ARG A 555 14.89 18.09 -6.93
C ARG A 555 14.79 18.61 -8.36
N ILE A 556 14.33 17.78 -9.29
CA ILE A 556 14.20 18.18 -10.70
C ILE A 556 13.13 19.28 -10.85
N VAL A 557 12.00 19.13 -10.17
CA VAL A 557 10.94 20.15 -10.18
C VAL A 557 11.49 21.48 -9.61
N ALA A 558 12.22 21.41 -8.51
CA ALA A 558 12.81 22.63 -7.89
C ALA A 558 13.82 23.32 -8.82
N GLU A 559 14.66 22.54 -9.50
CA GLU A 559 15.65 23.09 -10.46
C GLU A 559 14.94 23.69 -11.69
N LYS A 560 13.98 22.98 -12.26
CA LYS A 560 13.27 23.39 -13.48
C LYS A 560 12.43 24.65 -13.25
N TYR A 561 11.80 24.75 -12.09
CA TYR A 561 10.88 25.84 -11.76
C TYR A 561 11.47 26.80 -10.70
N ALA A 562 12.80 26.93 -10.64
CA ALA A 562 13.48 27.76 -9.64
C ALA A 562 13.00 29.22 -9.66
N VAL A 563 12.67 29.75 -10.83
CA VAL A 563 12.17 31.13 -10.96
C VAL A 563 10.84 31.30 -10.24
N LEU A 564 9.98 30.29 -10.30
CA LEU A 564 8.66 30.31 -9.63
C LEU A 564 8.83 30.21 -8.11
N ILE A 565 9.79 29.40 -7.63
CA ILE A 565 10.08 29.27 -6.19
C ILE A 565 10.56 30.63 -5.65
N THR A 566 11.47 31.27 -6.38
CA THR A 566 11.98 32.62 -6.00
C THR A 566 10.83 33.62 -5.93
N ALA A 567 9.92 33.59 -6.89
CA ALA A 567 8.75 34.48 -6.92
C ALA A 567 7.80 34.22 -5.74
N LEU A 568 7.61 32.94 -5.38
CA LEU A 568 6.78 32.58 -4.21
C LEU A 568 7.40 33.07 -2.89
N ASP A 569 8.72 33.15 -2.83
CA ASP A 569 9.43 33.59 -1.64
C ASP A 569 9.46 35.13 -1.51
N ASP A 570 9.16 35.87 -2.59
CA ASP A 570 9.16 37.34 -2.58
C ASP A 570 7.74 37.86 -2.33
N PRO A 571 7.46 38.41 -1.15
CA PRO A 571 6.11 38.92 -0.81
C PRO A 571 5.56 39.99 -1.74
N GLN A 572 6.42 40.65 -2.53
CA GLN A 572 6.00 41.74 -3.42
C GLN A 572 5.50 41.22 -4.79
N GLN A 573 5.86 39.99 -5.14
CA GLN A 573 5.45 39.42 -6.46
C GLN A 573 4.07 38.78 -6.37
N THR A 574 3.17 39.22 -7.26
CA THR A 574 1.82 38.65 -7.38
C THR A 574 1.67 37.81 -8.65
N HIS A 575 2.64 37.86 -9.54
CA HIS A 575 2.68 37.10 -10.80
C HIS A 575 4.13 36.73 -11.12
N CYS A 576 4.29 35.70 -11.91
CA CYS A 576 5.60 35.31 -12.43
C CYS A 576 5.47 34.70 -13.82
N GLU A 577 6.19 35.29 -14.79
CA GLU A 577 6.25 34.74 -16.15
C GLU A 577 7.22 33.58 -16.18
N ILE A 578 6.88 32.54 -16.94
CA ILE A 578 7.75 31.39 -17.15
C ILE A 578 7.69 30.95 -18.62
N ASP A 579 8.86 30.60 -19.15
CA ASP A 579 9.00 29.90 -20.42
C ASP A 579 9.43 28.47 -20.09
N SER A 580 8.58 27.50 -20.37
CA SER A 580 8.88 26.10 -20.10
C SER A 580 8.84 25.26 -21.36
N GLN A 581 9.72 24.30 -21.44
CA GLN A 581 9.71 23.30 -22.50
C GLN A 581 8.77 22.16 -22.09
N MET A 582 7.96 21.71 -23.02
CA MET A 582 6.99 20.65 -22.80
C MET A 582 7.18 19.58 -23.88
N THR A 583 7.19 18.34 -23.47
CA THR A 583 7.27 17.20 -24.39
C THR A 583 5.85 16.68 -24.63
N PHE A 584 5.44 16.61 -25.89
CA PHE A 584 4.12 16.08 -26.27
C PHE A 584 4.18 14.56 -26.40
N GLU A 585 3.01 13.91 -26.36
CA GLU A 585 2.87 12.45 -26.46
C GLU A 585 3.55 11.85 -27.69
N ASP A 586 3.70 12.62 -28.75
CA ASP A 586 4.35 12.18 -29.99
C ASP A 586 5.88 12.42 -29.98
N GLY A 587 6.43 12.86 -28.83
CA GLY A 587 7.86 13.08 -28.64
C GLY A 587 8.38 14.44 -29.13
N ARG A 588 7.50 15.28 -29.73
CA ARG A 588 7.91 16.63 -30.10
C ARG A 588 8.01 17.51 -28.86
N THR A 589 8.88 18.50 -28.90
CA THR A 589 9.01 19.49 -27.83
C THR A 589 8.51 20.84 -28.31
N GLY A 590 7.85 21.57 -27.41
CA GLY A 590 7.39 22.93 -27.67
C GLY A 590 7.63 23.82 -26.46
N ASN A 591 7.75 25.10 -26.69
CA ASN A 591 7.87 26.09 -25.62
C ASN A 591 6.48 26.64 -25.27
N VAL A 592 6.18 26.68 -24.01
CA VAL A 592 4.94 27.26 -23.47
C VAL A 592 5.32 28.44 -22.60
N HIS A 593 4.77 29.60 -22.96
CA HIS A 593 4.91 30.83 -22.17
C HIS A 593 3.64 30.98 -21.32
N ALA A 594 3.81 31.25 -20.03
CA ALA A 594 2.69 31.46 -19.13
C ALA A 594 3.03 32.52 -18.08
N ASP A 595 2.03 33.33 -17.74
CA ASP A 595 2.10 34.29 -16.63
C ASP A 595 1.26 33.70 -15.50
N LEU A 596 1.93 33.24 -14.43
CA LEU A 596 1.28 32.55 -13.34
C LEU A 596 0.96 33.49 -12.19
N GLN A 597 -0.29 33.53 -11.79
CA GLN A 597 -0.75 34.29 -10.63
C GLN A 597 -0.22 33.63 -9.35
N ILE A 598 0.27 34.43 -8.41
CA ILE A 598 0.65 33.97 -7.08
C ILE A 598 -0.42 34.45 -6.11
N ARG A 599 -0.99 33.53 -5.34
CA ARG A 599 -2.05 33.87 -4.40
C ARG A 599 -1.60 33.59 -2.96
N GLU A 600 -2.02 34.46 -2.04
CA GLU A 600 -1.81 34.28 -0.61
C GLU A 600 -3.00 33.57 0.01
N SER A 601 -2.73 32.69 0.96
CA SER A 601 -3.75 32.00 1.74
C SER A 601 -3.67 32.38 3.21
N VAL A 602 -4.79 32.24 3.90
CA VAL A 602 -4.87 32.57 5.31
C VAL A 602 -4.18 31.48 6.14
N ARG A 603 -3.32 31.90 7.05
CA ARG A 603 -2.73 31.02 8.06
C ARG A 603 -3.46 31.23 9.38
N ILE A 604 -3.73 30.14 10.07
CA ILE A 604 -4.49 30.14 11.32
C ILE A 604 -3.50 30.14 12.48
N LYS A 605 -3.68 31.02 13.44
CA LYS A 605 -2.84 31.06 14.64
C LYS A 605 -3.12 29.81 15.48
N SER A 606 -2.07 29.15 15.92
CA SER A 606 -2.19 28.00 16.81
C SER A 606 -2.83 28.44 18.13
N HIS A 607 -3.85 27.73 18.58
CA HIS A 607 -4.54 28.01 19.84
C HIS A 607 -3.71 27.65 21.09
N VAL A 608 -2.55 27.05 20.90
CA VAL A 608 -1.74 26.50 22.02
C VAL A 608 -1.07 27.62 22.84
N HIS A 609 -0.87 28.80 22.26
CA HIS A 609 -0.18 29.91 22.96
C HIS A 609 -1.08 30.76 23.89
N THR A 610 -2.38 30.47 23.97
CA THR A 610 -3.31 31.32 24.74
C THR A 610 -3.47 30.90 26.21
N LEU A 611 -2.84 29.80 26.63
CA LEU A 611 -2.96 29.31 28.02
C LEU A 611 -1.69 29.50 28.86
N ALA A 612 -0.67 30.16 28.32
CA ALA A 612 0.60 30.41 29.02
C ALA A 612 0.92 31.89 29.24
N ALA A 613 -0.13 32.75 29.38
CA ALA A 613 0.04 34.16 29.76
C ALA A 613 -0.73 34.50 31.04
#